data_22eee7891370fdd1231ec43195223955
#
_entry.id   22eee7891370fdd1231ec43195223955
#
_cell.length_a   1.000
_cell.length_b   1.000
_cell.length_c   1.000
_cell.angle_alpha   90.00
_cell.angle_beta   90.00
_cell.angle_gamma   90.00
#
_symmetry.space_group_name_H-M   'P 1'
#
loop_
_entity.id
_entity.type
_entity.pdbx_description
1 polymer ?
#
loop_
_entity_poly.entity_id
_entity_poly.type
_entity_poly.pdbx_seq_one_letter_code
_entity_poly.pdbx_strand_id
1 'polypeptide(L)'
;MEYNDLPGEKSALRRERGLNPMKDHYGRSIDYLRISLTNRCNLRCRYCMPDGVDFLPHSEILRYEEILRLARAAIDLGIHNFKVTGGEPLVRRGAVEFVEQLKQLPGCGQVTLTTNGVLLEELALPLARAGVDGINVSIDALDPARYAAITGYDVLDKVLRGVQASLAAGIRTKLNCVLLASAEPEIVPLAELAARWPVDVRFIELMPIGEGSAGGGLPPQRARALLLERWPDLHPVNERRGNGPAHYEASEGLKGRIGWIDAVSHRFCEQCNRLRLTSTGELKPCLCYDASVDLRALLRAGAPDNALRAAIAQAVEHKPAHHCFDQYEEITEHRRMAQIGG
;
A
#
# COMPACT_ATOMS: atom_id res chain seq x y z
N MET A 1 -26.41 -7.98 -1.54
CA MET A 1 -25.63 -8.48 -2.69
C MET A 1 -24.43 -9.21 -2.13
N GLU A 2 -24.46 -10.52 -2.18
CA GLU A 2 -23.40 -11.39 -1.70
C GLU A 2 -22.17 -11.22 -2.61
N TYR A 3 -21.04 -10.89 -2.01
CA TYR A 3 -19.73 -10.81 -2.67
C TYR A 3 -19.19 -12.23 -2.88
N ASN A 4 -19.71 -12.94 -3.87
CA ASN A 4 -19.14 -14.20 -4.35
C ASN A 4 -18.16 -13.93 -5.50
N ASP A 5 -16.94 -13.46 -5.19
CA ASP A 5 -15.81 -13.68 -6.05
C ASP A 5 -15.19 -15.04 -5.70
N LEU A 6 -15.55 -16.06 -6.47
CA LEU A 6 -14.98 -17.40 -6.36
C LEU A 6 -13.47 -17.33 -6.69
N PRO A 7 -12.57 -17.63 -5.72
CA PRO A 7 -11.12 -17.61 -5.95
C PRO A 7 -10.65 -18.64 -6.97
N GLY A 8 -11.50 -19.60 -7.33
CA GLY A 8 -11.18 -20.75 -8.17
C GLY A 8 -11.06 -20.42 -9.68
N GLU A 9 -11.95 -19.62 -10.26
CA GLU A 9 -11.96 -19.40 -11.72
C GLU A 9 -10.79 -18.53 -12.21
N LYS A 10 -10.45 -17.46 -11.49
CA LYS A 10 -9.27 -16.63 -11.84
C LYS A 10 -7.96 -17.40 -11.62
N SER A 11 -7.91 -18.34 -10.70
CA SER A 11 -6.78 -19.25 -10.46
C SER A 11 -6.64 -20.30 -11.55
N ALA A 12 -7.75 -20.81 -12.11
CA ALA A 12 -7.76 -21.78 -13.21
C ALA A 12 -7.27 -21.14 -14.52
N LEU A 13 -7.78 -19.97 -14.90
CA LEU A 13 -7.33 -19.20 -16.05
C LEU A 13 -5.85 -18.80 -16.02
N ARG A 14 -5.27 -18.66 -14.82
CA ARG A 14 -3.84 -18.39 -14.61
C ARG A 14 -2.98 -19.63 -14.83
N ARG A 15 -3.43 -20.81 -14.38
CA ARG A 15 -2.75 -22.10 -14.62
C ARG A 15 -2.73 -22.45 -16.09
N GLU A 16 -3.78 -22.16 -16.83
CA GLU A 16 -3.88 -22.37 -18.26
C GLU A 16 -2.90 -21.51 -19.08
N ARG A 17 -2.49 -20.33 -18.53
CA ARG A 17 -1.49 -19.45 -19.18
C ARG A 17 -0.05 -19.70 -18.74
N GLY A 18 0.21 -20.68 -17.87
CA GLY A 18 1.57 -21.00 -17.39
C GLY A 18 2.21 -19.92 -16.52
N LEU A 19 1.45 -18.94 -16.03
CA LEU A 19 1.93 -17.84 -15.19
C LEU A 19 2.02 -18.26 -13.73
N ASN A 20 2.99 -19.11 -13.39
CA ASN A 20 3.33 -19.39 -12.01
C ASN A 20 4.09 -18.19 -11.41
N PRO A 21 3.73 -17.75 -10.20
CA PRO A 21 4.49 -16.70 -9.52
C PRO A 21 5.96 -17.12 -9.38
N MET A 22 6.84 -16.17 -9.62
CA MET A 22 8.26 -16.37 -9.40
C MET A 22 8.50 -16.63 -7.90
N LYS A 23 9.39 -17.57 -7.59
CA LYS A 23 9.81 -17.82 -6.21
C LYS A 23 11.16 -17.17 -5.95
N ASP A 24 11.32 -16.61 -4.76
CA ASP A 24 12.62 -16.14 -4.30
C ASP A 24 13.47 -17.29 -3.73
N HIS A 25 14.68 -16.96 -3.28
CA HIS A 25 15.61 -17.93 -2.69
C HIS A 25 15.05 -18.70 -1.48
N TYR A 26 14.06 -18.13 -0.77
CA TYR A 26 13.41 -18.73 0.39
C TYR A 26 12.10 -19.45 0.05
N GLY A 27 11.80 -19.62 -1.25
CA GLY A 27 10.58 -20.30 -1.71
C GLY A 27 9.30 -19.47 -1.61
N ARG A 28 9.37 -18.16 -1.27
CA ARG A 28 8.21 -17.27 -1.21
C ARG A 28 7.75 -16.92 -2.62
N SER A 29 6.46 -17.02 -2.87
CA SER A 29 5.86 -16.62 -4.16
C SER A 29 5.74 -15.10 -4.24
N ILE A 30 6.43 -14.48 -5.19
CA ILE A 30 6.43 -13.03 -5.39
C ILE A 30 5.44 -12.70 -6.51
N ASP A 31 4.28 -12.20 -6.15
CA ASP A 31 3.16 -11.93 -7.07
C ASP A 31 2.65 -10.49 -7.01
N TYR A 32 3.31 -9.61 -6.23
CA TYR A 32 2.80 -8.30 -5.88
C TYR A 32 3.84 -7.20 -6.02
N LEU A 33 3.56 -6.19 -6.85
CA LEU A 33 4.40 -5.00 -7.04
C LEU A 33 3.70 -3.74 -6.56
N ARG A 34 4.35 -2.99 -5.62
CA ARG A 34 3.94 -1.63 -5.27
C ARG A 34 4.65 -0.67 -6.21
N ILE A 35 3.91 0.27 -6.80
CA ILE A 35 4.40 1.25 -7.78
C ILE A 35 4.18 2.64 -7.22
N SER A 36 5.27 3.36 -6.95
CA SER A 36 5.21 4.78 -6.60
C SER A 36 5.14 5.62 -7.87
N LEU A 37 4.08 6.40 -8.04
CA LEU A 37 3.94 7.27 -9.22
C LEU A 37 4.71 8.57 -9.07
N THR A 38 4.91 9.05 -7.85
CA THR A 38 5.50 10.37 -7.56
C THR A 38 5.96 10.43 -6.12
N ASN A 39 6.94 11.27 -5.84
CA ASN A 39 7.32 11.66 -4.47
C ASN A 39 6.54 12.89 -3.96
N ARG A 40 5.71 13.53 -4.81
CA ARG A 40 4.90 14.69 -4.43
C ARG A 40 3.67 14.27 -3.64
N CYS A 41 3.29 15.09 -2.66
CA CYS A 41 2.08 14.93 -1.87
C CYS A 41 1.46 16.30 -1.60
N ASN A 42 0.14 16.35 -1.48
CA ASN A 42 -0.62 17.54 -1.08
C ASN A 42 -0.83 17.63 0.45
N LEU A 43 -0.29 16.69 1.24
CA LEU A 43 -0.21 16.73 2.69
C LEU A 43 1.26 16.78 3.16
N ARG A 44 1.45 17.07 4.46
CA ARG A 44 2.76 17.14 5.13
C ARG A 44 2.76 16.33 6.42
N CYS A 45 2.43 15.03 6.30
CA CYS A 45 2.38 14.15 7.47
C CYS A 45 3.75 14.07 8.14
N ARG A 46 3.79 14.34 9.45
CA ARG A 46 5.03 14.45 10.25
C ARG A 46 5.90 13.20 10.21
N TYR A 47 5.28 12.03 10.13
CA TYR A 47 5.99 10.74 10.10
C TYR A 47 6.41 10.29 8.68
N CYS A 48 5.98 11.00 7.62
CA CYS A 48 6.19 10.58 6.25
C CYS A 48 6.92 11.62 5.39
N MET A 49 6.47 12.88 5.43
CA MET A 49 6.94 13.96 4.55
C MET A 49 6.90 15.29 5.31
N PRO A 50 7.81 15.51 6.26
CA PRO A 50 7.91 16.80 6.95
C PRO A 50 8.29 17.93 5.96
N ASP A 51 8.12 19.16 6.40
CA ASP A 51 8.50 20.33 5.61
C ASP A 51 9.97 20.25 5.18
N GLY A 52 10.25 20.64 3.92
CA GLY A 52 11.60 20.64 3.37
C GLY A 52 12.01 19.36 2.61
N VAL A 53 11.06 18.50 2.21
CA VAL A 53 11.35 17.44 1.24
C VAL A 53 11.50 18.05 -0.15
N ASP A 54 12.66 17.88 -0.77
CA ASP A 54 12.92 18.33 -2.12
C ASP A 54 12.08 17.53 -3.13
N PHE A 55 11.43 18.25 -4.04
CA PHE A 55 10.72 17.61 -5.13
C PHE A 55 11.68 17.25 -6.25
N LEU A 56 11.63 16.01 -6.69
CA LEU A 56 12.41 15.56 -7.83
C LEU A 56 11.90 16.19 -9.13
N PRO A 57 12.81 16.57 -10.05
CA PRO A 57 12.42 17.03 -11.36
C PRO A 57 11.73 15.92 -12.16
N HIS A 58 10.84 16.30 -13.08
CA HIS A 58 10.10 15.32 -13.90
C HIS A 58 11.01 14.39 -14.71
N SER A 59 12.21 14.86 -15.07
CA SER A 59 13.22 14.05 -15.78
C SER A 59 13.75 12.88 -14.96
N GLU A 60 13.64 12.93 -13.64
CA GLU A 60 14.09 11.85 -12.75
C GLU A 60 12.99 10.86 -12.39
N ILE A 61 11.75 11.19 -12.69
CA ILE A 61 10.60 10.34 -12.41
C ILE A 61 10.29 9.48 -13.64
N LEU A 62 9.92 8.22 -13.43
CA LEU A 62 9.45 7.34 -14.50
C LEU A 62 8.20 7.91 -15.18
N ARG A 63 8.16 7.86 -16.50
CA ARG A 63 6.95 8.14 -17.29
C ARG A 63 5.97 6.96 -17.16
N TYR A 64 4.71 7.19 -17.42
CA TYR A 64 3.69 6.14 -17.35
C TYR A 64 3.97 4.98 -18.31
N GLU A 65 4.43 5.29 -19.52
CA GLU A 65 4.82 4.28 -20.51
C GLU A 65 5.98 3.42 -20.02
N GLU A 66 6.96 4.02 -19.32
CA GLU A 66 8.08 3.29 -18.71
C GLU A 66 7.56 2.34 -17.61
N ILE A 67 6.65 2.82 -16.75
CA ILE A 67 6.04 2.00 -15.69
C ILE A 67 5.21 0.86 -16.29
N LEU A 68 4.40 1.12 -17.32
CA LEU A 68 3.60 0.09 -17.99
C LEU A 68 4.48 -0.98 -18.67
N ARG A 69 5.63 -0.58 -19.24
CA ARG A 69 6.59 -1.52 -19.80
C ARG A 69 7.19 -2.42 -18.71
N LEU A 70 7.55 -1.85 -17.54
CA LEU A 70 8.01 -2.63 -16.39
C LEU A 70 6.92 -3.55 -15.83
N ALA A 71 5.67 -3.08 -15.77
CA ALA A 71 4.53 -3.89 -15.34
C ALA A 71 4.31 -5.11 -16.26
N ARG A 72 4.44 -4.95 -17.58
CA ARG A 72 4.40 -6.09 -18.53
C ARG A 72 5.51 -7.08 -18.24
N ALA A 73 6.76 -6.61 -18.10
CA ALA A 73 7.89 -7.48 -17.78
C ALA A 73 7.69 -8.21 -16.42
N ALA A 74 7.06 -7.56 -15.44
CA ALA A 74 6.72 -8.17 -14.15
C ALA A 74 5.61 -9.23 -14.31
N ILE A 75 4.59 -8.97 -15.13
CA ILE A 75 3.51 -9.94 -15.44
C ILE A 75 4.08 -11.20 -16.08
N ASP A 76 5.02 -11.06 -17.03
CA ASP A 76 5.69 -12.20 -17.67
C ASP A 76 6.42 -13.10 -16.66
N LEU A 77 6.79 -12.57 -15.49
CA LEU A 77 7.41 -13.28 -14.37
C LEU A 77 6.41 -13.76 -13.30
N GLY A 78 5.10 -13.61 -13.56
CA GLY A 78 4.05 -14.02 -12.63
C GLY A 78 3.71 -12.98 -11.53
N ILE A 79 4.29 -11.77 -11.59
CA ILE A 79 3.94 -10.66 -10.70
C ILE A 79 2.76 -9.90 -11.33
N HIS A 80 1.55 -10.17 -10.87
CA HIS A 80 0.32 -9.72 -11.51
C HIS A 80 -0.58 -8.83 -10.65
N ASN A 81 -0.28 -8.69 -9.36
CA ASN A 81 -1.02 -7.80 -8.47
C ASN A 81 -0.26 -6.49 -8.30
N PHE A 82 -0.94 -5.38 -8.49
CA PHE A 82 -0.32 -4.06 -8.44
C PHE A 82 -0.98 -3.18 -7.37
N LYS A 83 -0.15 -2.41 -6.67
CA LYS A 83 -0.61 -1.33 -5.82
C LYS A 83 -0.01 -0.02 -6.25
N VAL A 84 -0.85 0.88 -6.69
CA VAL A 84 -0.49 2.25 -7.03
C VAL A 84 -0.40 3.07 -5.74
N THR A 85 0.71 3.77 -5.57
CA THR A 85 1.04 4.60 -4.41
C THR A 85 1.96 5.75 -4.84
N GLY A 86 2.60 6.42 -3.90
CA GLY A 86 3.54 7.51 -4.16
C GLY A 86 3.83 8.26 -2.86
N GLY A 87 4.05 9.57 -2.97
CA GLY A 87 3.63 10.52 -1.97
C GLY A 87 2.09 10.48 -1.95
N GLU A 88 1.46 11.21 -2.86
CA GLU A 88 0.03 11.03 -3.16
C GLU A 88 -0.14 10.75 -4.67
N PRO A 89 -0.56 9.54 -5.07
CA PRO A 89 -0.63 9.18 -6.49
C PRO A 89 -1.63 10.03 -7.28
N LEU A 90 -2.72 10.46 -6.66
CA LEU A 90 -3.78 11.20 -7.34
C LEU A 90 -3.42 12.67 -7.65
N VAL A 91 -2.34 13.22 -7.08
CA VAL A 91 -1.85 14.55 -7.49
C VAL A 91 -1.09 14.51 -8.82
N ARG A 92 -0.67 13.32 -9.28
CA ARG A 92 -0.03 13.19 -10.57
C ARG A 92 -1.08 13.16 -11.68
N ARG A 93 -1.05 14.18 -12.55
CA ARG A 93 -1.97 14.26 -13.69
C ARG A 93 -1.90 12.98 -14.53
N GLY A 94 -3.06 12.44 -14.93
CA GLY A 94 -3.16 11.21 -15.70
C GLY A 94 -3.10 9.93 -14.84
N ALA A 95 -3.22 10.01 -13.50
CA ALA A 95 -3.15 8.85 -12.63
C ALA A 95 -4.34 7.88 -12.84
N VAL A 96 -5.52 8.39 -13.17
CA VAL A 96 -6.72 7.57 -13.43
C VAL A 96 -6.55 6.80 -14.73
N GLU A 97 -6.13 7.48 -15.79
CA GLU A 97 -5.85 6.88 -17.11
C GLU A 97 -4.71 5.85 -17.02
N PHE A 98 -3.71 6.11 -16.18
CA PHE A 98 -2.66 5.13 -15.90
C PHE A 98 -3.21 3.86 -15.22
N VAL A 99 -4.10 4.01 -14.23
CA VAL A 99 -4.77 2.86 -13.56
C VAL A 99 -5.55 2.04 -14.58
N GLU A 100 -6.29 2.69 -15.48
CA GLU A 100 -7.04 2.04 -16.55
C GLU A 100 -6.11 1.24 -17.47
N GLN A 101 -5.03 1.87 -17.99
CA GLN A 101 -4.06 1.22 -18.85
C GLN A 101 -3.35 0.04 -18.16
N LEU A 102 -3.00 0.19 -16.88
CA LEU A 102 -2.41 -0.87 -16.07
C LEU A 102 -3.38 -2.05 -15.92
N LYS A 103 -4.66 -1.76 -15.66
CA LYS A 103 -5.70 -2.78 -15.51
C LYS A 103 -5.96 -3.54 -16.79
N GLN A 104 -5.81 -2.89 -17.95
CA GLN A 104 -6.00 -3.48 -19.28
C GLN A 104 -4.80 -4.33 -19.74
N LEU A 105 -3.66 -4.32 -19.06
CA LEU A 105 -2.53 -5.17 -19.44
C LEU A 105 -2.91 -6.65 -19.40
N PRO A 106 -2.62 -7.41 -20.46
CA PRO A 106 -2.87 -8.86 -20.48
C PRO A 106 -2.17 -9.56 -19.33
N GLY A 107 -2.91 -10.32 -18.53
CA GLY A 107 -2.40 -10.99 -17.33
C GLY A 107 -2.40 -10.15 -16.05
N CYS A 108 -2.77 -8.89 -16.12
CA CYS A 108 -2.98 -8.07 -14.92
C CYS A 108 -4.07 -8.68 -14.03
N GLY A 109 -3.77 -8.82 -12.75
CA GLY A 109 -4.68 -9.29 -11.73
C GLY A 109 -5.42 -8.15 -11.05
N GLN A 110 -5.09 -7.88 -9.80
CA GLN A 110 -5.69 -6.79 -9.05
C GLN A 110 -4.84 -5.52 -9.16
N VAL A 111 -5.53 -4.40 -9.38
CA VAL A 111 -4.95 -3.05 -9.26
C VAL A 111 -5.63 -2.35 -8.09
N THR A 112 -4.86 -2.06 -7.05
CA THR A 112 -5.34 -1.34 -5.87
C THR A 112 -4.59 -0.01 -5.71
N LEU A 113 -5.22 0.94 -5.02
CA LEU A 113 -4.65 2.27 -4.79
C LEU A 113 -4.47 2.53 -3.29
N THR A 114 -3.41 3.25 -2.92
CA THR A 114 -3.30 3.88 -1.58
C THR A 114 -3.26 5.39 -1.78
N THR A 115 -4.12 6.12 -1.08
CA THR A 115 -4.29 7.57 -1.19
C THR A 115 -4.57 8.18 0.17
N ASN A 116 -4.30 9.46 0.33
CA ASN A 116 -4.72 10.24 1.50
C ASN A 116 -6.20 10.66 1.44
N GLY A 117 -6.89 10.38 0.34
CA GLY A 117 -8.33 10.60 0.19
C GLY A 117 -8.77 12.02 -0.16
N VAL A 118 -7.91 13.02 -0.13
CA VAL A 118 -8.28 14.45 -0.35
C VAL A 118 -8.92 14.70 -1.72
N LEU A 119 -8.46 13.96 -2.76
CA LEU A 119 -8.96 14.10 -4.14
C LEU A 119 -9.99 13.01 -4.49
N LEU A 120 -10.34 12.15 -3.55
CA LEU A 120 -11.14 10.96 -3.84
C LEU A 120 -12.61 11.29 -4.08
N GLU A 121 -13.14 12.37 -3.50
CA GLU A 121 -14.52 12.81 -3.76
C GLU A 121 -14.78 13.01 -5.26
N GLU A 122 -13.84 13.61 -5.98
CA GLU A 122 -13.95 13.87 -7.42
C GLU A 122 -13.52 12.67 -8.27
N LEU A 123 -12.57 11.85 -7.79
CA LEU A 123 -11.93 10.81 -8.58
C LEU A 123 -12.45 9.39 -8.31
N ALA A 124 -13.32 9.17 -7.32
CA ALA A 124 -13.82 7.83 -7.01
C ALA A 124 -14.57 7.19 -8.19
N LEU A 125 -15.51 7.91 -8.80
CA LEU A 125 -16.25 7.38 -9.95
C LEU A 125 -15.36 7.15 -11.18
N PRO A 126 -14.47 8.08 -11.59
CA PRO A 126 -13.45 7.81 -12.60
C PRO A 126 -12.57 6.58 -12.30
N LEU A 127 -12.09 6.41 -11.07
CA LEU A 127 -11.29 5.24 -10.65
C LEU A 127 -12.09 3.92 -10.72
N ALA A 128 -13.38 3.94 -10.34
CA ALA A 128 -14.26 2.78 -10.50
C ALA A 128 -14.39 2.37 -11.96
N ARG A 129 -14.58 3.36 -12.86
CA ARG A 129 -14.66 3.12 -14.32
C ARG A 129 -13.34 2.63 -14.90
N ALA A 130 -12.21 3.10 -14.39
CA ALA A 130 -10.87 2.63 -14.72
C ALA A 130 -10.60 1.19 -14.24
N GLY A 131 -11.51 0.59 -13.45
CA GLY A 131 -11.43 -0.79 -13.00
C GLY A 131 -10.53 -1.02 -11.78
N VAL A 132 -10.36 0.00 -10.90
CA VAL A 132 -9.64 -0.20 -9.64
C VAL A 132 -10.35 -1.24 -8.77
N ASP A 133 -9.62 -2.24 -8.25
CA ASP A 133 -10.20 -3.33 -7.45
C ASP A 133 -10.38 -2.98 -5.98
N GLY A 134 -9.76 -1.91 -5.51
CA GLY A 134 -9.89 -1.43 -4.13
C GLY A 134 -9.02 -0.25 -3.81
N ILE A 135 -9.44 0.54 -2.85
CA ILE A 135 -8.76 1.74 -2.39
C ILE A 135 -8.45 1.62 -0.90
N ASN A 136 -7.23 1.98 -0.52
CA ASN A 136 -6.85 2.18 0.87
C ASN A 136 -6.73 3.68 1.11
N VAL A 137 -7.51 4.22 2.03
CA VAL A 137 -7.44 5.62 2.43
C VAL A 137 -6.65 5.72 3.74
N SER A 138 -5.60 6.54 3.74
CA SER A 138 -4.82 6.81 4.95
C SER A 138 -5.52 7.90 5.78
N ILE A 139 -5.87 7.58 7.02
CA ILE A 139 -6.54 8.47 7.95
C ILE A 139 -6.13 8.11 9.37
N ASP A 140 -5.44 9.01 10.05
CA ASP A 140 -4.81 8.74 11.35
C ASP A 140 -5.56 9.36 12.53
N ALA A 141 -6.56 10.23 12.27
CA ALA A 141 -7.41 10.84 13.28
C ALA A 141 -8.76 11.26 12.71
N LEU A 142 -9.79 11.28 13.56
CA LEU A 142 -11.13 11.85 13.30
C LEU A 142 -11.37 13.15 14.03
N ASP A 143 -10.55 13.50 15.01
CA ASP A 143 -10.52 14.84 15.58
C ASP A 143 -9.83 15.80 14.60
N PRO A 144 -10.51 16.90 14.16
CA PRO A 144 -9.96 17.79 13.14
C PRO A 144 -8.63 18.45 13.56
N ALA A 145 -8.49 18.81 14.83
CA ALA A 145 -7.26 19.45 15.32
C ALA A 145 -6.08 18.47 15.33
N ARG A 146 -6.30 17.22 15.75
CA ARG A 146 -5.29 16.16 15.68
C ARG A 146 -4.97 15.78 14.25
N TYR A 147 -5.98 15.67 13.38
CA TYR A 147 -5.75 15.41 11.96
C TYR A 147 -4.88 16.50 11.34
N ALA A 148 -5.20 17.78 11.56
CA ALA A 148 -4.41 18.89 11.06
C ALA A 148 -2.98 18.91 11.66
N ALA A 149 -2.84 18.57 12.95
CA ALA A 149 -1.53 18.47 13.60
C ALA A 149 -0.65 17.36 13.03
N ILE A 150 -1.25 16.22 12.58
CA ILE A 150 -0.53 15.11 11.98
C ILE A 150 -0.20 15.41 10.50
N THR A 151 -1.16 15.92 9.73
CA THR A 151 -1.08 16.03 8.27
C THR A 151 -0.62 17.38 7.76
N GLY A 152 -0.57 18.40 8.62
CA GLY A 152 -0.25 19.78 8.29
C GLY A 152 -1.42 20.58 7.67
N TYR A 153 -2.60 19.96 7.47
CA TYR A 153 -3.74 20.60 6.79
C TYR A 153 -5.08 20.19 7.42
N ASP A 154 -6.00 21.15 7.51
CA ASP A 154 -7.39 20.93 7.93
C ASP A 154 -8.26 20.54 6.73
N VAL A 155 -8.22 19.26 6.36
CA VAL A 155 -8.95 18.73 5.19
C VAL A 155 -9.68 17.41 5.50
N LEU A 156 -9.89 17.09 6.78
CA LEU A 156 -10.52 15.84 7.22
C LEU A 156 -11.89 15.62 6.57
N ASP A 157 -12.72 16.67 6.49
CA ASP A 157 -14.05 16.56 5.87
C ASP A 157 -14.00 16.16 4.40
N LYS A 158 -13.00 16.64 3.64
CA LYS A 158 -12.78 16.20 2.26
C LYS A 158 -12.43 14.72 2.18
N VAL A 159 -11.60 14.24 3.10
CA VAL A 159 -11.22 12.82 3.16
C VAL A 159 -12.43 11.95 3.46
N LEU A 160 -13.26 12.32 4.43
CA LEU A 160 -14.47 11.57 4.79
C LEU A 160 -15.50 11.55 3.64
N ARG A 161 -15.70 12.68 2.94
CA ARG A 161 -16.53 12.69 1.71
C ARG A 161 -15.91 11.82 0.61
N GLY A 162 -14.58 11.81 0.48
CA GLY A 162 -13.87 10.94 -0.45
C GLY A 162 -14.09 9.46 -0.15
N VAL A 163 -14.10 9.06 1.12
CA VAL A 163 -14.44 7.69 1.55
C VAL A 163 -15.87 7.34 1.15
N GLN A 164 -16.82 8.23 1.43
CA GLN A 164 -18.25 8.03 1.06
C GLN A 164 -18.42 7.94 -0.46
N ALA A 165 -17.74 8.78 -1.24
CA ALA A 165 -17.76 8.73 -2.70
C ALA A 165 -17.18 7.40 -3.23
N SER A 166 -16.11 6.89 -2.63
CA SER A 166 -15.54 5.59 -2.97
C SER A 166 -16.52 4.44 -2.72
N LEU A 167 -17.20 4.45 -1.58
CA LEU A 167 -18.25 3.47 -1.26
C LEU A 167 -19.45 3.58 -2.21
N ALA A 168 -19.93 4.80 -2.50
CA ALA A 168 -21.01 5.04 -3.44
C ALA A 168 -20.67 4.59 -4.88
N ALA A 169 -19.39 4.67 -5.26
CA ALA A 169 -18.90 4.15 -6.54
C ALA A 169 -18.72 2.61 -6.54
N GLY A 170 -19.05 1.91 -5.46
CA GLY A 170 -18.94 0.45 -5.34
C GLY A 170 -17.51 -0.07 -5.17
N ILE A 171 -16.56 0.79 -4.82
CA ILE A 171 -15.15 0.39 -4.65
C ILE A 171 -14.95 -0.20 -3.26
N ARG A 172 -14.27 -1.34 -3.15
CA ARG A 172 -13.82 -1.87 -1.86
C ARG A 172 -12.87 -0.88 -1.20
N THR A 173 -13.29 -0.32 -0.09
CA THR A 173 -12.54 0.71 0.62
C THR A 173 -12.04 0.20 1.96
N LYS A 174 -10.79 0.48 2.25
CA LYS A 174 -10.15 0.23 3.54
C LYS A 174 -9.56 1.51 4.09
N LEU A 175 -9.60 1.67 5.38
CA LEU A 175 -8.98 2.79 6.09
C LEU A 175 -7.70 2.30 6.74
N ASN A 176 -6.63 3.06 6.62
CA ASN A 176 -5.34 2.78 7.26
C ASN A 176 -5.06 3.86 8.29
N CYS A 177 -4.73 3.45 9.49
CA CYS A 177 -4.25 4.31 10.56
C CYS A 177 -2.87 3.83 11.02
N VAL A 178 -1.89 4.71 11.05
CA VAL A 178 -0.58 4.43 11.65
C VAL A 178 -0.69 4.62 13.16
N LEU A 179 -0.23 3.64 13.91
CA LEU A 179 -0.21 3.65 15.38
C LEU A 179 0.90 4.59 15.88
N LEU A 180 0.69 5.90 15.72
CA LEU A 180 1.55 6.92 16.31
C LEU A 180 1.39 6.95 17.83
N ALA A 181 2.35 7.48 18.57
CA ALA A 181 2.24 7.65 20.04
C ALA A 181 0.98 8.44 20.45
N SER A 182 0.54 9.37 19.60
CA SER A 182 -0.67 10.18 19.80
C SER A 182 -1.96 9.52 19.33
N ALA A 183 -1.93 8.29 18.80
CA ALA A 183 -3.09 7.66 18.16
C ALA A 183 -4.11 7.11 19.17
N GLU A 184 -3.76 6.93 20.44
CA GLU A 184 -4.61 6.24 21.43
C GLU A 184 -6.06 6.77 21.48
N PRO A 185 -6.33 8.09 21.52
CA PRO A 185 -7.70 8.62 21.55
C PRO A 185 -8.49 8.40 20.25
N GLU A 186 -7.82 8.08 19.15
CA GLU A 186 -8.41 7.89 17.81
C GLU A 186 -8.74 6.43 17.50
N ILE A 187 -8.25 5.47 18.30
CA ILE A 187 -8.39 4.03 18.02
C ILE A 187 -9.86 3.62 17.93
N VAL A 188 -10.64 3.91 18.97
CA VAL A 188 -12.07 3.56 19.01
C VAL A 188 -12.87 4.38 18.00
N PRO A 189 -12.74 5.72 17.89
CA PRO A 189 -13.44 6.50 16.87
C PRO A 189 -13.19 6.01 15.45
N LEU A 190 -11.94 5.71 15.08
CA LEU A 190 -11.61 5.18 13.76
C LEU A 190 -12.24 3.79 13.54
N ALA A 191 -12.17 2.90 14.52
CA ALA A 191 -12.78 1.57 14.43
C ALA A 191 -14.30 1.64 14.30
N GLU A 192 -14.98 2.64 14.90
CA GLU A 192 -16.41 2.87 14.74
C GLU A 192 -16.82 3.15 13.27
N LEU A 193 -15.89 3.58 12.41
CA LEU A 193 -16.17 3.70 10.98
C LEU A 193 -16.49 2.33 10.37
N ALA A 194 -15.88 1.25 10.84
CA ALA A 194 -16.21 -0.11 10.41
C ALA A 194 -17.58 -0.60 10.92
N ALA A 195 -18.11 0.00 12.00
CA ALA A 195 -19.50 -0.25 12.43
C ALA A 195 -20.50 0.53 11.58
N ARG A 196 -20.15 1.75 11.17
CA ARG A 196 -21.05 2.64 10.39
C ARG A 196 -21.07 2.27 8.91
N TRP A 197 -19.89 1.98 8.31
CA TRP A 197 -19.70 1.73 6.89
C TRP A 197 -19.14 0.33 6.63
N PRO A 198 -19.36 -0.23 5.43
CA PRO A 198 -18.75 -1.51 5.03
C PRO A 198 -17.27 -1.34 4.64
N VAL A 199 -16.46 -0.85 5.58
CA VAL A 199 -15.02 -0.62 5.40
C VAL A 199 -14.21 -1.45 6.40
N ASP A 200 -13.04 -1.93 6.00
CA ASP A 200 -12.09 -2.47 6.95
C ASP A 200 -11.23 -1.33 7.49
N VAL A 201 -11.08 -1.23 8.80
CA VAL A 201 -10.15 -0.31 9.46
C VAL A 201 -8.90 -1.08 9.85
N ARG A 202 -7.74 -0.64 9.38
CA ARG A 202 -6.47 -1.32 9.61
C ARG A 202 -5.52 -0.43 10.40
N PHE A 203 -5.08 -0.93 11.51
CA PHE A 203 -4.05 -0.33 12.35
C PHE A 203 -2.69 -0.86 11.92
N ILE A 204 -1.77 0.05 11.67
CA ILE A 204 -0.43 -0.25 11.13
C ILE A 204 0.61 0.16 12.16
N GLU A 205 1.40 -0.80 12.62
CA GLU A 205 2.51 -0.52 13.51
C GLU A 205 3.51 0.43 12.86
N LEU A 206 3.94 1.44 13.61
CA LEU A 206 4.91 2.41 13.13
C LEU A 206 6.24 1.71 12.84
N MET A 207 6.68 1.78 11.59
CA MET A 207 7.95 1.20 11.16
C MET A 207 9.08 2.22 11.32
N PRO A 208 10.26 1.80 11.78
CA PRO A 208 11.42 2.68 12.01
C PRO A 208 12.13 3.05 10.70
N ILE A 209 11.41 3.69 9.79
CA ILE A 209 11.90 4.16 8.49
C ILE A 209 11.73 5.67 8.38
N GLY A 210 12.77 6.37 7.98
CA GLY A 210 12.76 7.83 7.86
C GLY A 210 12.36 8.48 9.19
N GLU A 211 11.35 9.33 9.18
CA GLU A 211 10.87 10.04 10.40
C GLU A 211 10.22 9.10 11.44
N GLY A 212 9.87 7.88 11.06
CA GLY A 212 9.37 6.85 11.98
C GLY A 212 10.43 6.31 12.95
N SER A 213 11.71 6.56 12.67
CA SER A 213 12.82 6.17 13.55
C SER A 213 12.94 7.01 14.82
N ALA A 214 12.37 8.21 14.84
CA ALA A 214 12.55 9.20 15.91
C ALA A 214 11.57 9.07 17.08
N GLY A 215 10.56 8.18 17.03
CA GLY A 215 9.54 8.11 18.09
C GLY A 215 8.86 6.76 18.19
N GLY A 216 8.63 6.31 19.41
CA GLY A 216 7.84 5.10 19.65
C GLY A 216 6.39 5.25 19.17
N GLY A 217 5.85 4.20 18.53
CA GLY A 217 4.43 4.11 18.21
C GLY A 217 3.60 3.62 19.41
N LEU A 218 2.28 3.70 19.27
CA LEU A 218 1.35 3.02 20.17
C LEU A 218 1.46 1.51 19.91
N PRO A 219 1.74 0.69 20.94
CA PRO A 219 1.80 -0.76 20.76
C PRO A 219 0.47 -1.33 20.25
N PRO A 220 0.46 -2.23 19.26
CA PRO A 220 -0.76 -2.87 18.74
C PRO A 220 -1.61 -3.51 19.83
N GLN A 221 -0.96 -4.11 20.86
CA GLN A 221 -1.64 -4.73 22.01
C GLN A 221 -2.44 -3.71 22.82
N ARG A 222 -1.93 -2.47 22.98
CA ARG A 222 -2.64 -1.39 23.68
C ARG A 222 -3.85 -0.93 22.85
N ALA A 223 -3.68 -0.74 21.54
CA ALA A 223 -4.79 -0.40 20.66
C ALA A 223 -5.88 -1.49 20.68
N ARG A 224 -5.47 -2.76 20.63
CA ARG A 224 -6.40 -3.90 20.71
C ARG A 224 -7.16 -3.94 22.03
N ALA A 225 -6.51 -3.66 23.15
CA ALA A 225 -7.16 -3.60 24.46
C ALA A 225 -8.32 -2.59 24.50
N LEU A 226 -8.10 -1.39 23.93
CA LEU A 226 -9.16 -0.37 23.82
C LEU A 226 -10.35 -0.82 22.97
N LEU A 227 -10.07 -1.58 21.89
CA LEU A 227 -11.13 -2.13 21.04
C LEU A 227 -11.92 -3.24 21.75
N LEU A 228 -11.28 -4.06 22.59
CA LEU A 228 -11.95 -5.09 23.39
C LEU A 228 -12.84 -4.50 24.49
N GLU A 229 -12.50 -3.33 25.04
CA GLU A 229 -13.39 -2.59 25.95
C GLU A 229 -14.68 -2.16 25.25
N ARG A 230 -14.59 -1.81 23.96
CA ARG A 230 -15.73 -1.34 23.14
C ARG A 230 -16.50 -2.49 22.47
N TRP A 231 -15.80 -3.52 22.02
CA TRP A 231 -16.32 -4.76 21.39
C TRP A 231 -15.74 -5.98 22.07
N PRO A 232 -16.34 -6.45 23.19
CA PRO A 232 -15.83 -7.60 23.97
C PRO A 232 -15.84 -8.92 23.18
N ASP A 233 -16.65 -9.00 22.13
CA ASP A 233 -16.77 -10.14 21.21
C ASP A 233 -15.77 -10.11 20.04
N LEU A 234 -14.84 -9.14 20.01
CA LEU A 234 -13.83 -9.03 18.95
C LEU A 234 -12.91 -10.25 18.96
N HIS A 235 -12.90 -11.00 17.86
CA HIS A 235 -12.17 -12.26 17.73
C HIS A 235 -11.48 -12.40 16.38
N PRO A 236 -10.34 -13.13 16.30
CA PRO A 236 -9.64 -13.38 15.05
C PRO A 236 -10.49 -14.15 14.04
N VAL A 237 -10.35 -13.79 12.75
CA VAL A 237 -10.97 -14.50 11.64
C VAL A 237 -9.93 -14.84 10.58
N ASN A 238 -10.05 -16.03 9.99
CA ASN A 238 -9.17 -16.48 8.92
C ASN A 238 -9.73 -16.05 7.55
N GLU A 239 -9.82 -14.72 7.33
CA GLU A 239 -10.32 -14.13 6.08
C GLU A 239 -9.17 -13.47 5.31
N ARG A 240 -8.95 -13.88 4.05
CA ARG A 240 -8.03 -13.19 3.17
C ARG A 240 -8.74 -12.01 2.49
N ARG A 241 -8.50 -10.78 2.95
CA ARG A 241 -9.19 -9.58 2.46
C ARG A 241 -8.32 -8.70 1.55
N GLY A 242 -7.42 -9.31 0.81
CA GLY A 242 -6.52 -8.63 -0.16
C GLY A 242 -5.16 -9.30 -0.25
N ASN A 243 -4.18 -8.62 -0.92
CA ASN A 243 -2.83 -9.15 -1.18
C ASN A 243 -1.79 -8.72 -0.13
N GLY A 244 -2.21 -7.96 0.89
CA GLY A 244 -1.32 -7.47 1.96
C GLY A 244 -1.21 -8.45 3.13
N PRO A 245 -0.36 -8.12 4.14
CA PRO A 245 -0.05 -8.99 5.26
C PRO A 245 -1.03 -8.85 6.43
N ALA A 246 -2.07 -8.02 6.31
CA ALA A 246 -2.98 -7.78 7.41
C ALA A 246 -3.71 -9.05 7.82
N HIS A 247 -3.74 -9.34 9.12
CA HIS A 247 -4.68 -10.28 9.74
C HIS A 247 -5.89 -9.51 10.27
N TYR A 248 -7.01 -10.19 10.45
CA TYR A 248 -8.28 -9.53 10.71
C TYR A 248 -9.01 -10.12 11.90
N GLU A 249 -9.81 -9.24 12.54
CA GLU A 249 -10.74 -9.58 13.61
C GLU A 249 -12.16 -9.11 13.25
N ALA A 250 -13.16 -9.85 13.71
CA ALA A 250 -14.57 -9.57 13.53
C ALA A 250 -15.26 -9.36 14.87
N SER A 251 -16.37 -8.64 14.86
CA SER A 251 -17.33 -8.48 15.94
C SER A 251 -18.72 -8.35 15.31
N GLU A 252 -19.78 -8.78 16.00
CA GLU A 252 -21.17 -8.63 15.53
C GLU A 252 -21.57 -7.15 15.33
N GLY A 253 -20.94 -6.25 16.09
CA GLY A 253 -21.16 -4.80 15.97
C GLY A 253 -20.49 -4.13 14.77
N LEU A 254 -19.74 -4.87 13.93
CA LEU A 254 -18.98 -4.32 12.81
C LEU A 254 -19.52 -4.81 11.46
N LYS A 255 -19.75 -3.88 10.53
CA LYS A 255 -20.06 -4.19 9.12
C LYS A 255 -18.82 -4.61 8.34
N GLY A 256 -17.66 -4.04 8.68
CA GLY A 256 -16.35 -4.40 8.16
C GLY A 256 -15.54 -5.23 9.12
N ARG A 257 -14.22 -5.09 9.06
CA ARG A 257 -13.26 -5.81 9.93
C ARG A 257 -12.26 -4.84 10.53
N ILE A 258 -11.71 -5.23 11.68
CA ILE A 258 -10.49 -4.62 12.21
C ILE A 258 -9.32 -5.42 11.68
N GLY A 259 -8.35 -4.73 11.07
CA GLY A 259 -7.14 -5.34 10.53
C GLY A 259 -5.89 -4.86 11.26
N TRP A 260 -4.90 -5.72 11.36
CA TRP A 260 -3.62 -5.41 11.99
C TRP A 260 -2.47 -5.65 11.02
N ILE A 261 -1.52 -4.73 10.97
CA ILE A 261 -0.26 -4.86 10.22
C ILE A 261 0.88 -4.61 11.20
N ASP A 262 1.25 -5.67 11.91
CA ASP A 262 2.24 -5.64 12.98
C ASP A 262 3.62 -5.92 12.38
N ALA A 263 4.20 -4.89 11.72
CA ALA A 263 5.40 -5.06 10.91
C ALA A 263 6.67 -5.28 11.75
N VAL A 264 6.67 -4.84 13.01
CA VAL A 264 7.81 -4.95 13.93
C VAL A 264 7.58 -6.07 14.93
N SER A 265 6.44 -6.06 15.63
CA SER A 265 6.13 -7.01 16.70
C SER A 265 5.71 -8.40 16.19
N HIS A 266 5.19 -8.50 14.96
CA HIS A 266 4.75 -9.75 14.33
C HIS A 266 5.24 -9.84 12.89
N ARG A 267 6.47 -10.30 12.71
CA ARG A 267 7.10 -10.38 11.39
C ARG A 267 6.31 -11.29 10.45
N PHE A 268 5.91 -10.76 9.30
CA PHE A 268 5.26 -11.51 8.20
C PHE A 268 6.22 -11.77 7.03
N CYS A 269 7.52 -11.74 7.26
CA CYS A 269 8.56 -11.89 6.22
C CYS A 269 8.49 -13.22 5.49
N GLU A 270 8.15 -14.31 6.19
CA GLU A 270 8.02 -15.65 5.61
C GLU A 270 6.93 -15.74 4.53
N GLN A 271 5.94 -14.86 4.60
CA GLN A 271 4.83 -14.78 3.63
C GLN A 271 4.91 -13.54 2.75
N CYS A 272 6.04 -12.83 2.76
CA CYS A 272 6.19 -11.57 2.04
C CYS A 272 6.31 -11.79 0.54
N ASN A 273 5.26 -11.43 -0.19
CA ASN A 273 5.12 -11.57 -1.65
C ASN A 273 5.46 -10.30 -2.44
N ARG A 274 6.11 -9.28 -1.84
CA ARG A 274 6.14 -7.92 -2.38
C ARG A 274 7.49 -7.48 -2.90
N LEU A 275 7.45 -6.70 -3.99
CA LEU A 275 8.49 -5.79 -4.45
C LEU A 275 7.96 -4.34 -4.42
N ARG A 276 8.87 -3.37 -4.50
CA ARG A 276 8.56 -1.94 -4.56
C ARG A 276 9.33 -1.29 -5.69
N LEU A 277 8.60 -0.59 -6.57
CA LEU A 277 9.16 0.28 -7.60
C LEU A 277 9.02 1.72 -7.12
N THR A 278 10.13 2.42 -6.92
CA THR A 278 10.13 3.84 -6.57
C THR A 278 9.73 4.69 -7.77
N SER A 279 9.33 5.94 -7.54
CA SER A 279 9.03 6.88 -8.63
C SER A 279 10.24 7.18 -9.51
N THR A 280 11.46 6.98 -9.00
CA THR A 280 12.74 7.14 -9.72
C THR A 280 13.16 5.88 -10.48
N GLY A 281 12.42 4.78 -10.39
CA GLY A 281 12.70 3.55 -11.13
C GLY A 281 13.62 2.55 -10.47
N GLU A 282 13.88 2.70 -9.19
CA GLU A 282 14.58 1.70 -8.40
C GLU A 282 13.61 0.60 -7.97
N LEU A 283 13.95 -0.65 -8.24
CA LEU A 283 13.21 -1.82 -7.77
C LEU A 283 13.82 -2.33 -6.48
N LYS A 284 13.08 -2.22 -5.38
CA LYS A 284 13.50 -2.64 -4.04
C LYS A 284 12.86 -3.97 -3.66
N PRO A 285 13.65 -4.98 -3.25
CA PRO A 285 13.13 -6.25 -2.76
C PRO A 285 12.55 -6.16 -1.33
N CYS A 286 13.04 -5.23 -0.52
CA CYS A 286 12.60 -5.01 0.86
C CYS A 286 12.50 -3.52 1.18
N LEU A 287 11.69 -3.17 2.19
CA LEU A 287 11.56 -1.82 2.70
C LEU A 287 12.74 -1.41 3.60
N CYS A 288 13.28 -2.37 4.37
CA CYS A 288 14.27 -2.15 5.42
C CYS A 288 15.67 -1.80 4.88
N TYR A 289 16.01 -2.28 3.68
CA TYR A 289 17.34 -2.16 3.12
C TYR A 289 17.38 -1.21 1.92
N ASP A 290 18.50 -0.53 1.72
CA ASP A 290 18.75 0.38 0.59
C ASP A 290 19.00 -0.36 -0.74
N ALA A 291 19.33 -1.63 -0.68
CA ALA A 291 19.55 -2.48 -1.86
C ALA A 291 18.41 -2.37 -2.87
N SER A 292 18.76 -2.06 -4.11
CA SER A 292 17.81 -1.86 -5.22
C SER A 292 18.45 -2.14 -6.58
N VAL A 293 17.60 -2.31 -7.60
CA VAL A 293 18.02 -2.44 -9.00
C VAL A 293 17.51 -1.20 -9.76
N ASP A 294 18.40 -0.46 -10.42
CA ASP A 294 18.03 0.71 -11.22
C ASP A 294 17.44 0.30 -12.58
N LEU A 295 16.11 0.15 -12.62
CA LEU A 295 15.37 -0.15 -13.84
C LEU A 295 15.24 1.04 -14.77
N ARG A 296 15.31 2.30 -14.26
CA ARG A 296 15.28 3.51 -15.07
C ARG A 296 16.50 3.60 -15.98
N ALA A 297 17.68 3.32 -15.44
CA ALA A 297 18.91 3.31 -16.26
C ALA A 297 18.80 2.32 -17.42
N LEU A 298 18.29 1.11 -17.18
CA LEU A 298 18.07 0.11 -18.23
C LEU A 298 17.06 0.59 -19.29
N LEU A 299 15.91 1.14 -18.85
CA LEU A 299 14.88 1.66 -19.74
C LEU A 299 15.43 2.76 -20.66
N ARG A 300 16.17 3.70 -20.09
CA ARG A 300 16.70 4.87 -20.82
C ARG A 300 17.90 4.55 -21.69
N ALA A 301 18.61 3.49 -21.37
CA ALA A 301 19.64 2.91 -22.25
C ALA A 301 19.02 2.10 -23.42
N GLY A 302 17.70 2.00 -23.53
CA GLY A 302 17.03 1.25 -24.58
C GLY A 302 17.11 -0.28 -24.41
N ALA A 303 17.34 -0.77 -23.20
CA ALA A 303 17.45 -2.19 -22.92
C ALA A 303 16.21 -2.97 -23.43
N PRO A 304 16.37 -4.16 -24.01
CA PRO A 304 15.27 -4.99 -24.46
C PRO A 304 14.49 -5.60 -23.29
N ASP A 305 13.26 -6.06 -23.51
CA ASP A 305 12.36 -6.54 -22.45
C ASP A 305 12.91 -7.76 -21.69
N ASN A 306 13.73 -8.62 -22.36
CA ASN A 306 14.39 -9.72 -21.66
C ASN A 306 15.41 -9.24 -20.62
N ALA A 307 16.11 -8.13 -20.86
CA ALA A 307 17.02 -7.54 -19.88
C ALA A 307 16.24 -6.94 -18.68
N LEU A 308 15.07 -6.33 -18.92
CA LEU A 308 14.19 -5.85 -17.84
C LEU A 308 13.67 -7.02 -17.00
N ARG A 309 13.24 -8.13 -17.63
CA ARG A 309 12.83 -9.35 -16.91
C ARG A 309 13.97 -9.93 -16.10
N ALA A 310 15.17 -10.01 -16.64
CA ALA A 310 16.35 -10.49 -15.91
C ALA A 310 16.67 -9.62 -14.69
N ALA A 311 16.59 -8.31 -14.83
CA ALA A 311 16.82 -7.37 -13.71
C ALA A 311 15.75 -7.49 -12.61
N ILE A 312 14.47 -7.67 -12.98
CA ILE A 312 13.38 -7.94 -12.01
C ILE A 312 13.60 -9.29 -11.32
N ALA A 313 13.98 -10.33 -12.08
CA ALA A 313 14.28 -11.65 -11.53
C ALA A 313 15.44 -11.60 -10.54
N GLN A 314 16.50 -10.85 -10.84
CA GLN A 314 17.60 -10.59 -9.93
C GLN A 314 17.15 -9.94 -8.63
N ALA A 315 16.27 -8.94 -8.68
CA ALA A 315 15.73 -8.31 -7.47
C ALA A 315 14.91 -9.31 -6.62
N VAL A 316 14.19 -10.24 -7.23
CA VAL A 316 13.48 -11.32 -6.53
C VAL A 316 14.47 -12.28 -5.87
N GLU A 317 15.51 -12.72 -6.58
CA GLU A 317 16.54 -13.62 -6.07
C GLU A 317 17.27 -13.04 -4.83
N HIS A 318 17.58 -11.74 -4.86
CA HIS A 318 18.28 -11.05 -3.78
C HIS A 318 17.34 -10.52 -2.68
N LYS A 319 16.07 -10.96 -2.65
CA LYS A 319 15.15 -10.57 -1.59
C LYS A 319 15.61 -11.16 -0.25
N PRO A 320 15.81 -10.32 0.82
CA PRO A 320 16.31 -10.81 2.09
C PRO A 320 15.30 -11.75 2.77
N ALA A 321 15.78 -12.64 3.63
CA ALA A 321 14.96 -13.55 4.42
C ALA A 321 13.93 -12.77 5.26
N HIS A 322 14.39 -11.75 5.97
CA HIS A 322 13.59 -10.93 6.85
C HIS A 322 14.08 -9.48 6.86
N HIS A 323 13.28 -8.58 7.37
CA HIS A 323 13.69 -7.21 7.70
C HIS A 323 14.38 -7.17 9.08
N CYS A 324 15.02 -6.05 9.41
CA CYS A 324 15.76 -5.81 10.64
C CYS A 324 15.13 -4.68 11.50
N PHE A 325 13.79 -4.50 11.46
CA PHE A 325 13.12 -3.41 12.18
C PHE A 325 13.26 -3.46 13.71
N ASP A 326 13.64 -4.59 14.27
CA ASP A 326 14.01 -4.78 15.67
C ASP A 326 15.49 -4.49 15.98
N GLN A 327 16.30 -4.27 14.94
CA GLN A 327 17.74 -3.98 15.02
C GLN A 327 18.02 -2.69 14.25
N TYR A 328 17.74 -1.54 14.88
CA TYR A 328 17.78 -0.22 14.22
C TYR A 328 19.11 0.07 13.51
N GLU A 329 20.23 -0.42 14.06
CA GLU A 329 21.57 -0.23 13.52
C GLU A 329 21.80 -0.97 12.19
N GLU A 330 21.01 -2.00 11.90
CA GLU A 330 21.09 -2.78 10.67
C GLU A 330 20.20 -2.24 9.55
N ILE A 331 19.36 -1.22 9.83
CA ILE A 331 18.52 -0.58 8.83
C ILE A 331 19.40 0.28 7.92
N THR A 332 19.50 -0.09 6.64
CA THR A 332 20.27 0.69 5.67
C THR A 332 19.41 1.62 4.82
N GLU A 333 18.09 1.52 4.89
CA GLU A 333 17.19 2.47 4.22
C GLU A 333 16.99 3.73 5.06
N HIS A 334 17.53 4.85 4.58
CA HIS A 334 17.47 6.15 5.25
C HIS A 334 16.54 7.14 4.55
N ARG A 335 15.97 6.78 3.40
CA ARG A 335 15.03 7.64 2.68
C ARG A 335 13.68 7.67 3.40
N ARG A 336 12.97 8.76 3.21
CA ARG A 336 11.62 8.95 3.74
C ARG A 336 10.61 8.07 3.00
N MET A 337 9.52 7.70 3.69
CA MET A 337 8.47 6.84 3.12
C MET A 337 7.91 7.37 1.79
N ALA A 338 7.74 8.67 1.63
CA ALA A 338 7.28 9.30 0.38
C ALA A 338 8.24 9.07 -0.81
N GLN A 339 9.53 8.89 -0.56
CA GLN A 339 10.54 8.65 -1.60
C GLN A 339 10.58 7.19 -2.04
N ILE A 340 10.24 6.27 -1.16
CA ILE A 340 10.29 4.82 -1.41
C ILE A 340 8.89 4.21 -1.70
N GLY A 341 7.85 5.02 -1.75
CA GLY A 341 6.49 4.61 -2.07
C GLY A 341 5.76 3.99 -0.88
N GLY A 342 5.45 4.82 0.09
CA GLY A 342 4.76 4.50 1.34
C GLY A 342 3.40 3.86 1.24
#